data_cc92381f6ef987666ea54f196adc013f
#
_entry.id   cc92381f6ef987666ea54f196adc013f
#
_cell.length_a   1.000
_cell.length_b   1.000
_cell.length_c   1.000
_cell.angle_alpha   90.00
_cell.angle_beta   90.00
_cell.angle_gamma   90.00
#
_symmetry.space_group_name_H-M   'P 1'
#
loop_
_entity.id
_entity.type
_entity.pdbx_description
1 polymer ?
#
loop_
_entity_poly.entity_id
_entity_poly.type
_entity_poly.pdbx_seq_one_letter_code
_entity_poly.pdbx_strand_id
1 'polypeptide(L)'
;LEKVKHNMPSISTYANIEVGITTGANDYFTVPKSIVTLYNLEEYAKPMVGRSVQVNSLCFTKKDWLANVELGAKAHLLVFPAEVKEKGNDGVKAYINNGEKEGINKGYKTGIRDEWYIIPSIKLSDALFLRRNNQYPKFVLNEAKAYTTDTMHRVFIKEGVNKKAFVASYYNSLSFTFAEILGRNFGGGCLELMPSEVGGIYMPYRVENETLFAEIDRMLRHKRTADERLDYTDRVILHEGMGLSMEEVQTARSIWHKIMGRRLSRETLEKKKEVNVEKKAKFTHLDFLDLFEQYKDNNIVNNSFAHEDISENVASSRKYLIDGSKNVLISLVKRDNFKQYLDKSAKIYYTGKKFPSK
;
A
#
# COMPACT_ATOMS: atom_id res chain seq x y z
N LEU A 1 -19.48 21.17 4.63
CA LEU A 1 -18.67 20.94 3.43
C LEU A 1 -19.30 21.55 2.18
N GLU A 2 -20.60 21.40 1.94
CA GLU A 2 -21.29 22.01 0.78
C GLU A 2 -21.11 23.53 0.71
N LYS A 3 -21.20 24.23 1.85
CA LYS A 3 -20.99 25.69 1.93
C LYS A 3 -19.64 26.17 1.39
N VAL A 4 -18.58 25.40 1.59
CA VAL A 4 -17.20 25.76 1.19
C VAL A 4 -16.81 25.18 -0.17
N LYS A 5 -17.46 24.12 -0.62
CA LYS A 5 -17.16 23.42 -1.88
C LYS A 5 -17.27 24.34 -3.10
N HIS A 6 -18.23 25.26 -3.12
CA HIS A 6 -18.41 26.20 -4.22
C HIS A 6 -17.20 27.13 -4.44
N ASN A 7 -16.41 27.39 -3.41
CA ASN A 7 -15.25 28.28 -3.45
C ASN A 7 -13.90 27.54 -3.55
N MET A 8 -13.94 26.21 -3.69
CA MET A 8 -12.76 25.36 -3.76
C MET A 8 -12.79 24.54 -5.05
N PRO A 9 -12.03 24.91 -6.07
CA PRO A 9 -11.87 24.05 -7.24
C PRO A 9 -11.24 22.70 -6.89
N SER A 10 -11.52 21.68 -7.69
CA SER A 10 -10.89 20.38 -7.53
C SER A 10 -9.44 20.37 -8.03
N ILE A 11 -8.63 19.43 -7.55
CA ILE A 11 -7.23 19.26 -7.95
C ILE A 11 -7.10 19.12 -9.48
N SER A 12 -8.05 18.48 -10.16
CA SER A 12 -8.05 18.33 -11.62
C SER A 12 -8.08 19.67 -12.36
N THR A 13 -8.48 20.76 -11.72
CA THR A 13 -8.38 22.13 -12.26
C THR A 13 -6.93 22.53 -12.46
N TYR A 14 -6.03 22.08 -11.59
CA TYR A 14 -4.64 22.53 -11.50
C TYR A 14 -3.61 21.49 -11.96
N ALA A 15 -3.94 20.20 -11.93
CA ALA A 15 -3.01 19.14 -12.25
C ALA A 15 -3.70 17.92 -12.88
N ASN A 16 -2.96 17.20 -13.71
CA ASN A 16 -3.33 15.87 -14.21
C ASN A 16 -2.67 14.80 -13.34
N ILE A 17 -3.43 13.81 -12.93
CA ILE A 17 -2.96 12.71 -12.07
C ILE A 17 -2.93 11.44 -12.90
N GLU A 18 -1.79 10.77 -12.92
CA GLU A 18 -1.61 9.48 -13.59
C GLU A 18 -1.07 8.44 -12.63
N VAL A 19 -1.37 7.17 -12.87
CA VAL A 19 -0.72 6.06 -12.13
C VAL A 19 0.78 6.10 -12.37
N GLY A 20 1.57 5.75 -11.37
CA GLY A 20 3.01 5.59 -11.52
C GLY A 20 3.35 4.52 -12.58
N ILE A 21 4.62 4.44 -12.92
CA ILE A 21 5.12 3.57 -13.99
C ILE A 21 4.79 2.11 -13.67
N THR A 22 4.16 1.42 -14.62
CA THR A 22 3.91 -0.01 -14.54
C THR A 22 5.04 -0.77 -15.21
N THR A 23 5.97 -1.28 -14.43
CA THR A 23 7.12 -2.03 -14.93
C THR A 23 6.77 -3.43 -15.42
N GLY A 24 5.77 -4.05 -14.81
CA GLY A 24 5.41 -5.46 -15.04
C GLY A 24 6.24 -6.44 -14.20
N ALA A 25 7.41 -6.00 -13.71
CA ALA A 25 8.30 -6.77 -12.85
C ALA A 25 9.09 -5.80 -11.95
N ASN A 26 8.43 -5.24 -10.92
CA ASN A 26 9.05 -4.21 -10.09
C ASN A 26 10.39 -4.69 -9.48
N ASP A 27 10.47 -5.94 -9.03
CA ASP A 27 11.71 -6.46 -8.39
C ASP A 27 12.89 -6.53 -9.35
N TYR A 28 12.64 -6.69 -10.64
CA TYR A 28 13.67 -6.68 -11.68
C TYR A 28 14.06 -5.26 -12.10
N PHE A 29 13.08 -4.39 -12.35
CA PHE A 29 13.34 -3.04 -12.87
C PHE A 29 13.68 -2.01 -11.80
N THR A 30 13.43 -2.29 -10.52
CA THR A 30 13.76 -1.38 -9.43
C THR A 30 14.81 -1.98 -8.51
N VAL A 31 16.00 -1.39 -8.53
CA VAL A 31 17.19 -2.00 -7.95
C VAL A 31 17.92 -1.08 -6.97
N PRO A 32 18.66 -1.64 -5.99
CA PRO A 32 19.60 -0.91 -5.16
C PRO A 32 20.90 -0.60 -5.95
N LYS A 33 21.69 0.33 -5.44
CA LYS A 33 22.99 0.72 -6.04
C LYS A 33 23.93 -0.47 -6.23
N SER A 34 23.91 -1.45 -5.33
CA SER A 34 24.76 -2.64 -5.43
C SER A 34 24.55 -3.43 -6.74
N ILE A 35 23.31 -3.54 -7.19
CA ILE A 35 22.99 -4.20 -8.48
C ILE A 35 23.44 -3.34 -9.65
N VAL A 36 23.25 -2.03 -9.56
CA VAL A 36 23.71 -1.08 -10.61
C VAL A 36 25.22 -1.23 -10.82
N THR A 37 26.00 -1.24 -9.73
CA THR A 37 27.46 -1.37 -9.79
C THR A 37 27.89 -2.78 -10.22
N LEU A 38 27.22 -3.83 -9.73
CA LEU A 38 27.56 -5.23 -10.05
C LEU A 38 27.51 -5.52 -11.57
N TYR A 39 26.51 -4.93 -12.25
CA TYR A 39 26.27 -5.15 -13.67
C TYR A 39 26.66 -3.96 -14.57
N ASN A 40 27.33 -2.93 -14.03
CA ASN A 40 27.71 -1.70 -14.77
C ASN A 40 26.50 -1.05 -15.47
N LEU A 41 25.41 -0.81 -14.70
CA LEU A 41 24.13 -0.30 -15.22
C LEU A 41 23.93 1.21 -15.02
N GLU A 42 24.97 1.97 -14.70
CA GLU A 42 24.90 3.40 -14.34
C GLU A 42 24.20 4.24 -15.41
N GLU A 43 24.44 3.95 -16.67
CA GLU A 43 23.84 4.66 -17.82
C GLU A 43 22.31 4.47 -17.86
N TYR A 44 21.84 3.30 -17.47
CA TYR A 44 20.43 2.89 -17.52
C TYR A 44 19.69 3.15 -16.21
N ALA A 45 20.42 3.44 -15.15
CA ALA A 45 19.86 3.64 -13.80
C ALA A 45 19.36 5.09 -13.60
N LYS A 46 18.08 5.27 -13.43
CA LYS A 46 17.47 6.60 -13.22
C LYS A 46 17.02 6.72 -11.74
N PRO A 47 17.08 7.93 -11.15
CA PRO A 47 16.58 8.15 -9.79
C PRO A 47 15.14 7.67 -9.65
N MET A 48 14.85 6.97 -8.54
CA MET A 48 13.52 6.43 -8.28
C MET A 48 13.17 6.53 -6.80
N VAL A 49 11.87 6.65 -6.54
CA VAL A 49 11.25 6.48 -5.23
C VAL A 49 10.09 5.50 -5.33
N GLY A 50 10.17 4.40 -4.58
CA GLY A 50 9.24 3.27 -4.70
C GLY A 50 8.36 3.01 -3.47
N ARG A 51 8.65 3.66 -2.32
CA ARG A 51 7.91 3.45 -1.08
C ARG A 51 7.65 4.75 -0.34
N SER A 52 6.47 4.87 0.27
CA SER A 52 6.07 6.06 1.05
C SER A 52 7.03 6.40 2.19
N VAL A 53 7.65 5.39 2.81
CA VAL A 53 8.64 5.57 3.89
C VAL A 53 9.93 6.26 3.43
N GLN A 54 10.20 6.29 2.13
CA GLN A 54 11.35 6.96 1.53
C GLN A 54 11.13 8.48 1.38
N VAL A 55 9.91 8.97 1.65
CA VAL A 55 9.54 10.36 1.44
C VAL A 55 9.01 10.96 2.75
N ASN A 56 9.86 11.70 3.43
CA ASN A 56 9.56 12.31 4.74
C ASN A 56 9.55 13.86 4.69
N SER A 57 9.25 14.42 3.52
CA SER A 57 9.34 15.85 3.22
C SER A 57 8.20 16.29 2.31
N LEU A 58 8.02 17.60 2.18
CA LEU A 58 7.15 18.20 1.18
C LEU A 58 7.83 18.30 -0.18
N CYS A 59 9.17 18.35 -0.17
CA CYS A 59 10.02 18.41 -1.35
C CYS A 59 11.01 17.24 -1.33
N PHE A 60 10.90 16.34 -2.30
CA PHE A 60 11.84 15.24 -2.49
C PHE A 60 13.01 15.72 -3.35
N THR A 61 14.15 15.98 -2.70
CA THR A 61 15.36 16.54 -3.30
C THR A 61 16.35 15.45 -3.72
N LYS A 62 17.37 15.82 -4.51
CA LYS A 62 18.50 14.92 -4.83
C LYS A 62 19.19 14.39 -3.55
N LYS A 63 19.28 15.23 -2.50
CA LYS A 63 19.86 14.83 -1.21
C LYS A 63 19.01 13.72 -0.55
N ASP A 64 17.68 13.84 -0.60
CA ASP A 64 16.78 12.82 -0.06
C ASP A 64 16.90 11.51 -0.83
N TRP A 65 17.01 11.58 -2.15
CA TRP A 65 17.25 10.42 -2.99
C TRP A 65 18.59 9.74 -2.67
N LEU A 66 19.68 10.51 -2.56
CA LEU A 66 21.00 9.97 -2.21
C LEU A 66 20.99 9.29 -0.83
N ALA A 67 20.31 9.87 0.16
CA ALA A 67 20.15 9.24 1.47
C ALA A 67 19.43 7.87 1.37
N ASN A 68 18.41 7.75 0.52
CA ASN A 68 17.76 6.46 0.25
C ASN A 68 18.72 5.45 -0.43
N VAL A 69 19.59 5.93 -1.34
CA VAL A 69 20.63 5.08 -1.98
C VAL A 69 21.62 4.56 -0.96
N GLU A 70 22.09 5.41 -0.06
CA GLU A 70 23.04 5.05 1.02
C GLU A 70 22.43 4.04 2.00
N LEU A 71 21.14 4.12 2.27
CA LEU A 71 20.40 3.14 3.07
C LEU A 71 20.15 1.80 2.34
N GLY A 72 20.67 1.62 1.13
CA GLY A 72 20.51 0.39 0.35
C GLY A 72 19.10 0.19 -0.21
N ALA A 73 18.30 1.24 -0.28
CA ALA A 73 16.96 1.13 -0.85
C ALA A 73 17.00 0.84 -2.35
N LYS A 74 15.93 0.21 -2.89
CA LYS A 74 15.69 0.12 -4.34
C LYS A 74 15.36 1.52 -4.87
N ALA A 75 16.38 2.34 -5.09
CA ALA A 75 16.27 3.76 -5.44
C ALA A 75 16.65 4.05 -6.90
N HIS A 76 16.79 3.02 -7.73
CA HIS A 76 17.07 3.16 -9.15
C HIS A 76 16.02 2.42 -9.97
N LEU A 77 15.51 3.09 -11.01
CA LEU A 77 14.70 2.49 -12.06
C LEU A 77 15.61 2.20 -13.26
N LEU A 78 15.65 0.96 -13.69
CA LEU A 78 16.36 0.58 -14.90
C LEU A 78 15.50 0.91 -16.13
N VAL A 79 16.04 1.71 -17.03
CA VAL A 79 15.40 2.16 -18.25
C VAL A 79 16.30 1.81 -19.43
N PHE A 80 15.95 0.75 -20.14
CA PHE A 80 16.72 0.26 -21.26
C PHE A 80 16.18 0.81 -22.59
N PRO A 81 17.07 1.24 -23.51
CA PRO A 81 16.69 1.53 -24.89
C PRO A 81 16.48 0.25 -25.71
N ALA A 82 15.81 0.34 -26.85
CA ALA A 82 15.50 -0.81 -27.70
C ALA A 82 16.75 -1.57 -28.14
N GLU A 83 17.78 -0.83 -28.51
CA GLU A 83 19.04 -1.36 -29.02
C GLU A 83 20.02 -1.84 -27.93
N VAL A 84 19.62 -1.93 -26.68
CA VAL A 84 20.53 -2.26 -25.56
C VAL A 84 21.17 -3.64 -25.69
N LYS A 85 20.47 -4.62 -26.26
CA LYS A 85 21.03 -5.97 -26.51
C LYS A 85 22.17 -5.95 -27.51
N GLU A 86 22.15 -5.04 -28.46
CA GLU A 86 23.18 -4.91 -29.50
C GLU A 86 24.33 -4.01 -29.06
N LYS A 87 24.01 -2.82 -28.55
CA LYS A 87 24.97 -1.75 -28.26
C LYS A 87 25.37 -1.66 -26.77
N GLY A 88 24.67 -2.33 -25.88
CA GLY A 88 24.96 -2.28 -24.45
C GLY A 88 26.25 -2.98 -24.07
N ASN A 89 26.80 -2.63 -22.91
CA ASN A 89 27.97 -3.28 -22.32
C ASN A 89 27.67 -4.73 -21.90
N ASP A 90 28.71 -5.51 -21.60
CA ASP A 90 28.55 -6.93 -21.23
C ASP A 90 27.73 -7.11 -19.94
N GLY A 91 27.82 -6.17 -19.01
CA GLY A 91 27.05 -6.21 -17.76
C GLY A 91 25.56 -6.10 -18.00
N VAL A 92 25.10 -5.15 -18.83
CA VAL A 92 23.68 -5.02 -19.14
C VAL A 92 23.15 -6.19 -19.94
N LYS A 93 23.95 -6.73 -20.87
CA LYS A 93 23.60 -7.95 -21.61
C LYS A 93 23.45 -9.16 -20.65
N ALA A 94 24.39 -9.31 -19.72
CA ALA A 94 24.30 -10.34 -18.70
C ALA A 94 23.07 -10.18 -17.81
N TYR A 95 22.72 -8.94 -17.42
CA TYR A 95 21.54 -8.64 -16.63
C TYR A 95 20.24 -9.01 -17.35
N ILE A 96 20.11 -8.65 -18.62
CA ILE A 96 18.93 -9.00 -19.45
C ILE A 96 18.83 -10.51 -19.64
N ASN A 97 19.96 -11.19 -19.96
CA ASN A 97 20.00 -12.65 -20.08
C ASN A 97 19.59 -13.37 -18.79
N ASN A 98 19.99 -12.85 -17.64
CA ASN A 98 19.56 -13.40 -16.35
C ASN A 98 18.04 -13.22 -16.14
N GLY A 99 17.48 -12.07 -16.52
CA GLY A 99 16.04 -11.85 -16.49
C GLY A 99 15.28 -12.86 -17.37
N GLU A 100 15.81 -13.21 -18.52
CA GLU A 100 15.24 -14.25 -19.41
C GLU A 100 15.30 -15.63 -18.77
N LYS A 101 16.42 -15.99 -18.13
CA LYS A 101 16.59 -17.27 -17.41
C LYS A 101 15.62 -17.37 -16.23
N GLU A 102 15.41 -16.27 -15.52
CA GLU A 102 14.44 -16.19 -14.41
C GLU A 102 12.96 -16.12 -14.89
N GLY A 103 12.73 -16.04 -16.20
CA GLY A 103 11.39 -16.01 -16.78
C GLY A 103 10.68 -14.66 -16.67
N ILE A 104 11.40 -13.57 -16.40
CA ILE A 104 10.81 -12.22 -16.31
C ILE A 104 10.12 -11.83 -17.62
N ASN A 105 10.69 -12.23 -18.76
CA ASN A 105 10.14 -12.04 -20.10
C ASN A 105 8.80 -12.76 -20.32
N LYS A 106 8.47 -13.78 -19.51
CA LYS A 106 7.22 -14.56 -19.60
C LYS A 106 6.10 -14.02 -18.72
N GLY A 107 6.36 -12.96 -17.95
CA GLY A 107 5.34 -12.30 -17.13
C GLY A 107 4.22 -11.69 -17.98
N TYR A 108 3.00 -11.63 -17.45
CA TYR A 108 1.83 -11.14 -18.19
C TYR A 108 2.07 -9.77 -18.87
N LYS A 109 2.64 -8.80 -18.16
CA LYS A 109 2.90 -7.45 -18.70
C LYS A 109 4.20 -7.31 -19.47
N THR A 110 5.18 -8.14 -19.19
CA THR A 110 6.45 -8.14 -19.91
C THR A 110 6.36 -8.94 -21.20
N GLY A 111 5.66 -10.08 -21.18
CA GLY A 111 5.52 -10.97 -22.32
C GLY A 111 4.65 -10.44 -23.47
N ILE A 112 3.85 -9.40 -23.25
CA ILE A 112 3.04 -8.75 -24.31
C ILE A 112 3.77 -7.58 -25.00
N ARG A 113 5.03 -7.29 -24.60
CA ARG A 113 5.84 -6.22 -25.20
C ARG A 113 6.69 -6.80 -26.32
N ASP A 114 6.92 -6.03 -27.37
CA ASP A 114 7.84 -6.41 -28.45
C ASP A 114 9.22 -6.72 -27.88
N GLU A 115 9.76 -5.80 -27.07
CA GLU A 115 10.94 -6.02 -26.26
C GLU A 115 10.56 -6.00 -24.77
N TRP A 116 10.59 -7.14 -24.11
CA TRP A 116 10.10 -7.33 -22.76
C TRP A 116 10.73 -6.40 -21.71
N TYR A 117 11.99 -6.00 -21.93
CA TYR A 117 12.76 -5.14 -21.03
C TYR A 117 12.49 -3.64 -21.24
N ILE A 118 11.74 -3.25 -22.26
CA ILE A 118 11.34 -1.86 -22.46
C ILE A 118 10.12 -1.53 -21.62
N ILE A 119 10.26 -0.53 -20.74
CA ILE A 119 9.15 -0.04 -19.93
C ILE A 119 8.41 1.06 -20.72
N PRO A 120 7.10 0.92 -20.96
CA PRO A 120 6.32 1.94 -21.63
C PRO A 120 6.04 3.15 -20.73
N SER A 121 5.75 4.30 -21.36
CA SER A 121 5.22 5.50 -20.69
C SER A 121 6.09 6.07 -19.56
N ILE A 122 7.40 6.11 -19.77
CA ILE A 122 8.36 6.72 -18.85
C ILE A 122 8.27 8.24 -18.99
N LYS A 123 7.65 8.90 -18.00
CA LYS A 123 7.56 10.37 -17.92
C LYS A 123 7.91 10.83 -16.52
N LEU A 124 8.69 11.91 -16.42
CA LEU A 124 8.93 12.60 -15.16
C LEU A 124 7.74 13.48 -14.82
N SER A 125 7.33 13.46 -13.56
CA SER A 125 6.26 14.31 -13.05
C SER A 125 6.79 15.43 -12.17
N ASP A 126 6.02 16.50 -12.06
CA ASP A 126 6.35 17.66 -11.21
C ASP A 126 6.26 17.35 -9.73
N ALA A 127 5.28 16.55 -9.36
CA ALA A 127 5.07 16.10 -7.99
C ALA A 127 4.63 14.63 -7.98
N LEU A 128 4.67 14.05 -6.79
CA LEU A 128 4.25 12.69 -6.48
C LEU A 128 3.07 12.75 -5.50
N PHE A 129 2.14 11.81 -5.61
CA PHE A 129 1.07 11.61 -4.64
C PHE A 129 1.12 10.19 -4.10
N LEU A 130 1.16 10.04 -2.80
CA LEU A 130 1.22 8.73 -2.15
C LEU A 130 -0.13 8.03 -2.29
N ARG A 131 -0.17 6.94 -3.03
CA ARG A 131 -1.41 6.20 -3.33
C ARG A 131 -2.05 5.60 -2.08
N ARG A 132 -1.23 5.02 -1.18
CA ARG A 132 -1.67 4.37 0.05
C ARG A 132 -1.13 5.09 1.27
N ASN A 133 -2.02 5.41 2.19
CA ASN A 133 -1.73 6.28 3.32
C ASN A 133 -2.36 5.74 4.60
N ASN A 134 -1.68 5.98 5.73
CA ASN A 134 -2.22 5.67 7.04
C ASN A 134 -3.01 6.87 7.60
N GLN A 135 -2.36 7.97 7.95
CA GLN A 135 -3.04 9.13 8.54
C GLN A 135 -3.69 10.03 7.48
N TYR A 136 -2.93 10.51 6.52
CA TYR A 136 -3.40 11.40 5.45
C TYR A 136 -2.56 11.23 4.20
N PRO A 137 -3.14 11.48 3.02
CA PRO A 137 -2.39 11.47 1.76
C PRO A 137 -1.44 12.65 1.67
N LYS A 138 -0.35 12.47 0.92
CA LYS A 138 0.68 13.49 0.74
C LYS A 138 0.91 13.79 -0.73
N PHE A 139 0.95 15.09 -1.06
CA PHE A 139 1.64 15.58 -2.24
C PHE A 139 3.08 15.90 -1.88
N VAL A 140 3.99 15.62 -2.79
CA VAL A 140 5.43 15.85 -2.62
C VAL A 140 6.00 16.40 -3.91
N LEU A 141 6.62 17.57 -3.87
CA LEU A 141 7.30 18.17 -5.02
C LEU A 141 8.53 17.32 -5.41
N ASN A 142 8.71 17.02 -6.69
CA ASN A 142 9.74 16.10 -7.18
C ASN A 142 10.96 16.84 -7.75
N GLU A 143 11.74 17.48 -6.91
CA GLU A 143 12.97 18.16 -7.33
C GLU A 143 14.13 17.19 -7.64
N ALA A 144 14.08 15.98 -7.10
CA ALA A 144 15.05 14.92 -7.41
C ALA A 144 14.92 14.39 -8.85
N LYS A 145 13.88 14.78 -9.58
CA LYS A 145 13.53 14.20 -10.88
C LYS A 145 13.49 12.66 -10.82
N ALA A 146 12.93 12.15 -9.72
CA ALA A 146 12.81 10.72 -9.48
C ALA A 146 11.56 10.16 -10.17
N TYR A 147 11.71 8.98 -10.75
CA TYR A 147 10.61 8.19 -11.25
C TYR A 147 9.89 7.48 -10.10
N THR A 148 8.66 7.04 -10.32
CA THR A 148 7.92 6.23 -9.36
C THR A 148 7.13 5.14 -10.06
N THR A 149 6.98 4.01 -9.36
CA THR A 149 6.13 2.90 -9.81
C THR A 149 4.68 3.11 -9.35
N ASP A 150 3.83 2.15 -9.59
CA ASP A 150 2.39 2.14 -9.25
C ASP A 150 2.07 2.28 -7.75
N THR A 151 3.09 2.34 -6.90
CA THR A 151 2.95 2.65 -5.46
C THR A 151 2.63 4.12 -5.18
N MET A 152 2.90 5.01 -6.13
CA MET A 152 2.60 6.43 -6.08
C MET A 152 1.99 6.88 -7.41
N HIS A 153 1.24 7.97 -7.38
CA HIS A 153 0.75 8.63 -8.59
C HIS A 153 1.71 9.72 -9.04
N ARG A 154 1.80 9.90 -10.33
CA ARG A 154 2.50 10.98 -10.99
C ARG A 154 1.57 12.19 -11.08
N VAL A 155 2.06 13.35 -10.73
CA VAL A 155 1.30 14.61 -10.73
C VAL A 155 1.96 15.56 -11.72
N PHE A 156 1.23 15.91 -12.77
CA PHE A 156 1.65 16.85 -13.81
C PHE A 156 0.90 18.16 -13.58
N ILE A 157 1.57 19.15 -13.03
CA ILE A 157 1.00 20.45 -12.68
C ILE A 157 0.87 21.27 -13.99
N LYS A 158 -0.31 21.86 -14.19
CA LYS A 158 -0.61 22.63 -15.42
C LYS A 158 0.23 23.91 -15.50
N GLU A 159 0.44 24.35 -16.72
CA GLU A 159 1.11 25.62 -16.99
C GLU A 159 0.42 26.79 -16.29
N GLY A 160 1.20 27.74 -15.79
CA GLY A 160 0.69 28.89 -15.02
C GLY A 160 0.37 28.62 -13.54
N VAL A 161 0.39 27.34 -13.10
CA VAL A 161 0.17 27.00 -11.69
C VAL A 161 1.51 26.97 -10.95
N ASN A 162 1.61 27.74 -9.86
CA ASN A 162 2.79 27.69 -8.99
C ASN A 162 2.86 26.35 -8.25
N LYS A 163 3.92 25.58 -8.51
CA LYS A 163 4.08 24.19 -8.01
C LYS A 163 4.19 24.11 -6.49
N LYS A 164 4.90 25.05 -5.86
CA LYS A 164 5.04 25.10 -4.40
C LYS A 164 3.73 25.48 -3.74
N ALA A 165 3.05 26.51 -4.28
CA ALA A 165 1.74 26.91 -3.82
C ALA A 165 0.72 25.77 -3.95
N PHE A 166 0.73 25.04 -5.08
CA PHE A 166 -0.15 23.89 -5.29
C PHE A 166 0.05 22.83 -4.20
N VAL A 167 1.28 22.41 -3.96
CA VAL A 167 1.58 21.38 -2.95
C VAL A 167 1.23 21.88 -1.55
N ALA A 168 1.59 23.15 -1.20
CA ALA A 168 1.30 23.71 0.12
C ALA A 168 -0.21 23.87 0.38
N SER A 169 -0.97 24.31 -0.62
CA SER A 169 -2.43 24.52 -0.50
C SER A 169 -3.21 23.25 -0.13
N TYR A 170 -2.67 22.08 -0.42
CA TYR A 170 -3.31 20.81 -0.08
C TYR A 170 -3.28 20.50 1.44
N TYR A 171 -2.31 21.02 2.17
CA TYR A 171 -2.10 20.70 3.59
C TYR A 171 -3.05 21.48 4.50
N ASN A 172 -4.32 21.10 4.50
CA ASN A 172 -5.35 21.66 5.38
C ASN A 172 -6.44 20.62 5.68
N SER A 173 -7.18 20.84 6.77
CA SER A 173 -8.22 19.91 7.26
C SER A 173 -9.34 19.66 6.28
N LEU A 174 -9.73 20.62 5.44
CA LEU A 174 -10.79 20.45 4.43
C LEU A 174 -10.34 19.52 3.31
N SER A 175 -9.15 19.75 2.74
CA SER A 175 -8.60 18.89 1.69
C SER A 175 -8.38 17.45 2.20
N PHE A 176 -7.93 17.28 3.44
CA PHE A 176 -7.80 15.98 4.06
C PHE A 176 -9.16 15.30 4.28
N THR A 177 -10.19 16.06 4.64
CA THR A 177 -11.56 15.54 4.76
C THR A 177 -12.10 15.05 3.41
N PHE A 178 -11.90 15.82 2.33
CA PHE A 178 -12.30 15.39 0.99
C PHE A 178 -11.53 14.15 0.53
N ALA A 179 -10.25 14.04 0.86
CA ALA A 179 -9.48 12.83 0.58
C ALA A 179 -10.03 11.59 1.29
N GLU A 180 -10.46 11.71 2.55
CA GLU A 180 -11.11 10.61 3.28
C GLU A 180 -12.48 10.23 2.69
N ILE A 181 -13.26 11.21 2.20
CA ILE A 181 -14.59 10.98 1.61
C ILE A 181 -14.48 10.29 0.24
N LEU A 182 -13.52 10.70 -0.58
CA LEU A 182 -13.35 10.21 -1.95
C LEU A 182 -12.54 8.93 -2.02
N GLY A 183 -11.63 8.73 -1.06
CA GLY A 183 -10.74 7.58 -1.02
C GLY A 183 -11.43 6.30 -0.57
N ARG A 184 -10.75 5.20 -0.79
CA ARG A 184 -11.22 3.85 -0.46
C ARG A 184 -10.54 3.35 0.81
N ASN A 185 -11.34 2.81 1.70
CA ASN A 185 -10.84 2.15 2.91
C ASN A 185 -10.53 0.69 2.61
N PHE A 186 -9.25 0.34 2.68
CA PHE A 186 -8.80 -1.06 2.67
C PHE A 186 -8.64 -1.59 4.09
N GLY A 187 -8.60 -2.91 4.22
CA GLY A 187 -8.28 -3.57 5.46
C GLY A 187 -7.00 -3.02 6.11
N GLY A 188 -6.91 -3.06 7.45
CA GLY A 188 -5.76 -2.52 8.17
C GLY A 188 -5.70 -1.00 8.25
N GLY A 189 -6.83 -0.29 8.08
CA GLY A 189 -6.88 1.17 8.24
C GLY A 189 -6.17 1.96 7.12
N CYS A 190 -5.89 1.34 5.98
CA CYS A 190 -5.23 1.99 4.85
C CYS A 190 -6.23 2.81 4.02
N LEU A 191 -5.91 4.08 3.76
CA LEU A 191 -6.61 4.92 2.80
C LEU A 191 -5.92 4.84 1.45
N GLU A 192 -6.61 4.36 0.41
CA GLU A 192 -6.13 4.35 -0.97
C GLU A 192 -6.95 5.30 -1.83
N LEU A 193 -6.27 6.06 -2.68
CA LEU A 193 -6.91 6.92 -3.67
C LEU A 193 -6.41 6.57 -5.07
N MET A 194 -7.34 6.44 -6.01
CA MET A 194 -7.05 6.31 -7.44
C MET A 194 -6.87 7.70 -8.09
N PRO A 195 -6.25 7.81 -9.27
CA PRO A 195 -6.01 9.10 -9.91
C PRO A 195 -7.24 9.99 -10.03
N SER A 196 -8.39 9.43 -10.42
CA SER A 196 -9.65 10.17 -10.53
C SER A 196 -10.16 10.68 -9.18
N GLU A 197 -9.96 9.91 -8.11
CA GLU A 197 -10.34 10.29 -6.74
C GLU A 197 -9.44 11.42 -6.23
N VAL A 198 -8.12 11.35 -6.50
CA VAL A 198 -7.18 12.44 -6.20
C VAL A 198 -7.56 13.71 -6.95
N GLY A 199 -7.86 13.60 -8.25
CA GLY A 199 -8.30 14.73 -9.08
C GLY A 199 -9.59 15.39 -8.58
N GLY A 200 -10.46 14.61 -7.93
CA GLY A 200 -11.73 15.07 -7.36
C GLY A 200 -11.62 15.78 -6.01
N ILE A 201 -10.48 15.72 -5.32
CA ILE A 201 -10.28 16.40 -4.04
C ILE A 201 -10.39 17.91 -4.25
N TYR A 202 -11.20 18.57 -3.42
CA TYR A 202 -11.30 20.03 -3.40
C TYR A 202 -10.16 20.63 -2.58
N MET A 203 -9.58 21.71 -3.10
CA MET A 203 -8.40 22.34 -2.52
C MET A 203 -8.45 23.87 -2.65
N PRO A 204 -8.23 24.64 -1.57
CA PRO A 204 -8.20 26.09 -1.59
C PRO A 204 -6.87 26.61 -2.14
N TYR A 205 -6.63 26.42 -3.45
CA TYR A 205 -5.43 26.90 -4.09
C TYR A 205 -5.36 28.42 -4.12
N ARG A 206 -4.24 28.96 -3.63
CA ARG A 206 -3.86 30.37 -3.75
C ARG A 206 -2.36 30.44 -3.99
N VAL A 207 -1.92 31.36 -4.85
CA VAL A 207 -0.48 31.50 -5.18
C VAL A 207 0.34 31.94 -3.95
N GLU A 208 -0.25 32.72 -3.06
CA GLU A 208 0.34 33.20 -1.81
C GLU A 208 0.73 32.03 -0.87
N ASN A 209 0.07 30.90 -0.99
CA ASN A 209 0.38 29.71 -0.20
C ASN A 209 1.80 29.15 -0.49
N GLU A 210 2.49 29.64 -1.52
CA GLU A 210 3.90 29.35 -1.73
C GLU A 210 4.76 29.65 -0.51
N THR A 211 4.44 30.70 0.22
CA THR A 211 5.17 31.14 1.43
C THR A 211 5.15 30.09 2.53
N LEU A 212 4.13 29.22 2.57
CA LEU A 212 3.97 28.13 3.55
C LEU A 212 4.85 26.93 3.26
N PHE A 213 5.31 26.78 2.02
CA PHE A 213 5.96 25.57 1.54
C PHE A 213 7.19 25.19 2.38
N ALA A 214 8.07 26.15 2.63
CA ALA A 214 9.32 25.93 3.38
C ALA A 214 9.03 25.51 4.83
N GLU A 215 8.05 26.12 5.46
CA GLU A 215 7.72 25.81 6.86
C GLU A 215 7.05 24.44 6.98
N ILE A 216 6.13 24.09 6.08
CA ILE A 216 5.51 22.76 6.04
C ILE A 216 6.59 21.69 5.80
N ASP A 217 7.52 21.92 4.86
CA ASP A 217 8.65 21.00 4.61
C ASP A 217 9.51 20.83 5.87
N ARG A 218 9.86 21.93 6.54
CA ARG A 218 10.60 21.90 7.80
C ARG A 218 9.88 21.08 8.87
N MET A 219 8.59 21.31 9.07
CA MET A 219 7.77 20.58 10.04
C MET A 219 7.72 19.08 9.72
N LEU A 220 7.59 18.69 8.45
CA LEU A 220 7.61 17.29 8.01
C LEU A 220 8.94 16.62 8.29
N ARG A 221 10.06 17.29 7.95
CA ARG A 221 11.42 16.78 8.21
C ARG A 221 11.69 16.59 9.69
N HIS A 222 11.15 17.46 10.55
CA HIS A 222 11.26 17.35 12.02
C HIS A 222 10.18 16.44 12.63
N LYS A 223 9.43 15.69 11.80
CA LYS A 223 8.41 14.72 12.24
C LYS A 223 7.34 15.33 13.16
N ARG A 224 7.02 16.62 13.02
CA ARG A 224 5.89 17.22 13.73
C ARG A 224 4.61 16.45 13.42
N THR A 225 3.71 16.37 14.38
CA THR A 225 2.42 15.67 14.22
C THR A 225 1.55 16.32 13.14
N ALA A 226 0.53 15.62 12.67
CA ALA A 226 -0.41 16.20 11.72
C ALA A 226 -1.14 17.41 12.31
N ASP A 227 -1.50 17.34 13.59
CA ASP A 227 -2.19 18.43 14.29
C ASP A 227 -1.32 19.68 14.44
N GLU A 228 -0.05 19.55 14.85
CA GLU A 228 0.87 20.68 14.92
C GLU A 228 1.03 21.38 13.57
N ARG A 229 1.03 20.63 12.46
CA ARG A 229 1.08 21.23 11.12
C ARG A 229 -0.23 21.92 10.76
N LEU A 230 -1.36 21.27 11.04
CA LEU A 230 -2.68 21.82 10.76
C LEU A 230 -3.00 23.05 11.61
N ASP A 231 -2.48 23.16 12.83
CA ASP A 231 -2.60 24.39 13.64
C ASP A 231 -2.05 25.62 12.91
N TYR A 232 -0.95 25.43 12.20
CA TYR A 232 -0.37 26.47 11.38
C TYR A 232 -1.11 26.65 10.05
N THR A 233 -1.25 25.55 9.28
CA THR A 233 -1.76 25.63 7.91
C THR A 233 -3.25 25.95 7.84
N ASP A 234 -4.08 25.40 8.72
CA ASP A 234 -5.50 25.71 8.78
C ASP A 234 -5.75 27.18 9.12
N ARG A 235 -4.96 27.74 10.06
CA ARG A 235 -5.06 29.17 10.35
C ARG A 235 -4.77 30.01 9.12
N VAL A 236 -3.67 29.75 8.41
CA VAL A 236 -3.27 30.59 7.27
C VAL A 236 -4.12 30.31 6.04
N ILE A 237 -4.40 29.04 5.74
CA ILE A 237 -5.13 28.67 4.49
C ILE A 237 -6.62 28.85 4.65
N LEU A 238 -7.21 28.34 5.75
CA LEU A 238 -8.65 28.31 5.91
C LEU A 238 -9.20 29.56 6.59
N HIS A 239 -8.59 30.01 7.68
CA HIS A 239 -9.06 31.20 8.40
C HIS A 239 -8.67 32.48 7.67
N GLU A 240 -7.38 32.78 7.53
CA GLU A 240 -6.88 34.00 6.91
C GLU A 240 -7.11 34.01 5.39
N GLY A 241 -6.91 32.88 4.72
CA GLY A 241 -6.98 32.75 3.27
C GLY A 241 -8.40 32.63 2.72
N MET A 242 -9.28 31.86 3.36
CA MET A 242 -10.67 31.64 2.92
C MET A 242 -11.70 32.43 3.72
N GLY A 243 -11.32 33.09 4.83
CA GLY A 243 -12.24 33.85 5.69
C GLY A 243 -13.16 32.97 6.54
N LEU A 244 -12.80 31.69 6.78
CA LEU A 244 -13.57 30.85 7.69
C LEU A 244 -13.34 31.28 9.15
N SER A 245 -14.39 31.23 9.98
CA SER A 245 -14.24 31.45 11.42
C SER A 245 -13.37 30.33 12.04
N MET A 246 -12.72 30.59 13.15
CA MET A 246 -11.96 29.57 13.87
C MET A 246 -12.82 28.39 14.32
N GLU A 247 -14.11 28.61 14.59
CA GLU A 247 -15.07 27.55 14.90
C GLU A 247 -15.34 26.66 13.68
N GLU A 248 -15.48 27.24 12.47
CA GLU A 248 -15.64 26.48 11.21
C GLU A 248 -14.37 25.67 10.89
N VAL A 249 -13.19 26.23 11.15
CA VAL A 249 -11.90 25.53 11.00
C VAL A 249 -11.79 24.34 11.96
N GLN A 250 -12.12 24.54 13.24
CA GLN A 250 -12.13 23.46 14.24
C GLN A 250 -13.16 22.37 13.89
N THR A 251 -14.31 22.77 13.37
CA THR A 251 -15.33 21.84 12.88
C THR A 251 -14.81 21.01 11.71
N ALA A 252 -14.14 21.61 10.73
CA ALA A 252 -13.53 20.90 9.61
C ALA A 252 -12.49 19.88 10.09
N ARG A 253 -11.62 20.25 11.03
CA ARG A 253 -10.64 19.37 11.65
C ARG A 253 -11.30 18.21 12.41
N SER A 254 -12.33 18.50 13.18
CA SER A 254 -13.09 17.48 13.93
C SER A 254 -13.75 16.47 13.01
N ILE A 255 -14.26 16.90 11.85
CA ILE A 255 -14.82 16.01 10.83
C ILE A 255 -13.74 15.10 10.26
N TRP A 256 -12.57 15.64 9.88
CA TRP A 256 -11.45 14.84 9.40
C TRP A 256 -11.02 13.80 10.43
N HIS A 257 -10.78 14.19 11.68
CA HIS A 257 -10.42 13.28 12.76
C HIS A 257 -11.44 12.16 12.96
N LYS A 258 -12.74 12.50 12.91
CA LYS A 258 -13.80 11.51 13.08
C LYS A 258 -13.82 10.48 11.96
N ILE A 259 -13.64 10.89 10.70
CA ILE A 259 -13.62 9.97 9.55
C ILE A 259 -12.35 9.13 9.56
N MET A 260 -11.18 9.76 9.72
CA MET A 260 -9.89 9.09 9.84
C MET A 260 -9.88 8.12 11.01
N GLY A 261 -10.36 8.54 12.19
CA GLY A 261 -10.43 7.71 13.39
C GLY A 261 -11.29 6.45 13.20
N ARG A 262 -12.43 6.58 12.52
CA ARG A 262 -13.27 5.42 12.14
C ARG A 262 -12.55 4.46 11.22
N ARG A 263 -11.75 4.96 10.29
CA ARG A 263 -10.95 4.12 9.39
C ARG A 263 -9.83 3.40 10.15
N LEU A 264 -9.07 4.11 10.97
CA LEU A 264 -7.97 3.55 11.74
C LEU A 264 -8.43 2.56 12.82
N SER A 265 -9.60 2.75 13.42
CA SER A 265 -10.15 1.81 14.40
C SER A 265 -10.45 0.43 13.81
N ARG A 266 -10.72 0.33 12.51
CA ARG A 266 -10.90 -0.95 11.80
C ARG A 266 -9.63 -1.79 11.79
N GLU A 267 -8.46 -1.18 11.69
CA GLU A 267 -7.16 -1.85 11.79
C GLU A 267 -7.04 -2.60 13.13
N THR A 268 -7.39 -1.92 14.22
CA THR A 268 -7.32 -2.51 15.57
C THR A 268 -8.32 -3.66 15.73
N LEU A 269 -9.49 -3.56 15.13
CA LEU A 269 -10.51 -4.62 15.16
C LEU A 269 -10.10 -5.84 14.32
N GLU A 270 -9.50 -5.63 13.16
CA GLU A 270 -8.98 -6.71 12.32
C GLU A 270 -7.82 -7.44 12.99
N LYS A 271 -6.83 -6.72 13.50
CA LYS A 271 -5.72 -7.30 14.27
C LYS A 271 -6.21 -8.09 15.48
N LYS A 272 -7.23 -7.59 16.20
CA LYS A 272 -7.84 -8.33 17.32
C LYS A 272 -8.56 -9.60 16.85
N LYS A 273 -9.20 -9.57 15.66
CA LYS A 273 -9.83 -10.76 15.09
C LYS A 273 -8.79 -11.79 14.68
N GLU A 274 -7.71 -11.39 14.01
CA GLU A 274 -6.60 -12.26 13.61
C GLU A 274 -5.94 -12.93 14.83
N VAL A 275 -5.59 -12.16 15.86
CA VAL A 275 -5.03 -12.69 17.11
C VAL A 275 -6.00 -13.64 17.81
N ASN A 276 -7.30 -13.36 17.81
CA ASN A 276 -8.30 -14.24 18.41
C ASN A 276 -8.48 -15.53 17.60
N VAL A 277 -8.40 -15.47 16.27
CA VAL A 277 -8.42 -16.64 15.40
C VAL A 277 -7.19 -17.51 15.62
N GLU A 278 -6.00 -16.91 15.69
CA GLU A 278 -4.76 -17.64 15.98
C GLU A 278 -4.76 -18.27 17.37
N LYS A 279 -5.23 -17.55 18.40
CA LYS A 279 -5.38 -18.10 19.76
C LYS A 279 -6.37 -19.25 19.81
N LYS A 280 -7.54 -19.11 19.17
CA LYS A 280 -8.52 -20.19 19.06
C LYS A 280 -7.96 -21.40 18.34
N ALA A 281 -7.19 -21.17 17.28
CA ALA A 281 -6.54 -22.23 16.52
C ALA A 281 -5.51 -23.01 17.34
N LYS A 282 -4.63 -22.28 18.04
CA LYS A 282 -3.63 -22.90 18.93
C LYS A 282 -4.28 -23.69 20.04
N PHE A 283 -5.30 -23.13 20.68
CA PHE A 283 -6.05 -23.80 21.75
C PHE A 283 -6.73 -25.08 21.24
N THR A 284 -7.41 -25.00 20.09
CA THR A 284 -8.11 -26.15 19.51
C THR A 284 -7.13 -27.25 19.10
N HIS A 285 -5.95 -26.87 18.61
CA HIS A 285 -4.93 -27.85 18.21
C HIS A 285 -4.32 -28.56 19.41
N LEU A 286 -3.96 -27.85 20.46
CA LEU A 286 -3.41 -28.41 21.71
C LEU A 286 -4.44 -29.31 22.39
N ASP A 287 -5.67 -28.84 22.61
CA ASP A 287 -6.77 -29.64 23.21
C ASP A 287 -7.07 -30.89 22.36
N PHE A 288 -6.90 -30.79 21.05
CA PHE A 288 -7.12 -31.91 20.17
C PHE A 288 -6.05 -32.99 20.33
N LEU A 289 -4.77 -32.61 20.37
CA LEU A 289 -3.67 -33.57 20.58
C LEU A 289 -3.81 -34.27 21.92
N ASP A 290 -4.11 -33.55 22.97
CA ASP A 290 -4.34 -34.12 24.31
C ASP A 290 -5.53 -35.09 24.32
N LEU A 291 -6.65 -34.72 23.70
CA LEU A 291 -7.80 -35.62 23.52
C LEU A 291 -7.47 -36.85 22.71
N PHE A 292 -6.69 -36.67 21.62
CA PHE A 292 -6.31 -37.80 20.76
C PHE A 292 -5.41 -38.81 21.49
N GLU A 293 -4.43 -38.35 22.27
CA GLU A 293 -3.58 -39.21 23.07
C GLU A 293 -4.38 -39.93 24.19
N GLN A 294 -5.30 -39.24 24.90
CA GLN A 294 -6.18 -39.84 25.86
C GLN A 294 -7.10 -40.93 25.28
N TYR A 295 -7.60 -40.74 24.05
CA TYR A 295 -8.43 -41.75 23.36
C TYR A 295 -7.61 -42.93 22.85
N LYS A 296 -6.36 -42.70 22.47
CA LYS A 296 -5.43 -43.75 22.03
C LYS A 296 -5.04 -44.66 23.19
N ASP A 297 -4.77 -44.11 24.37
CA ASP A 297 -4.37 -44.85 25.56
C ASP A 297 -5.55 -45.64 26.17
N ASN A 298 -6.79 -45.23 25.97
CA ASN A 298 -7.98 -45.86 26.51
C ASN A 298 -8.64 -46.91 25.58
N ASN A 299 -8.04 -47.28 24.45
CA ASN A 299 -8.56 -48.29 23.52
C ASN A 299 -10.02 -48.08 23.03
N ILE A 300 -10.54 -46.84 23.09
CA ILE A 300 -11.95 -46.55 22.78
C ILE A 300 -12.15 -46.36 21.25
N VAL A 301 -11.07 -46.45 20.47
CA VAL A 301 -11.08 -46.19 19.00
C VAL A 301 -11.70 -47.36 18.19
N ASN A 302 -12.02 -48.48 18.82
CA ASN A 302 -12.40 -49.72 18.12
C ASN A 302 -13.91 -49.97 17.99
N ASN A 303 -14.77 -48.98 18.11
CA ASN A 303 -16.20 -49.21 17.84
C ASN A 303 -16.67 -48.49 16.60
N SER A 304 -17.04 -49.32 15.63
CA SER A 304 -17.57 -49.03 14.31
C SER A 304 -18.68 -47.98 14.26
N PHE A 305 -18.41 -46.93 13.49
CA PHE A 305 -19.46 -46.08 12.95
C PHE A 305 -19.60 -46.31 11.45
N ALA A 306 -20.81 -46.39 10.94
CA ALA A 306 -21.10 -46.71 9.55
C ALA A 306 -20.56 -45.64 8.59
N HIS A 307 -20.14 -46.13 7.40
CA HIS A 307 -19.43 -45.36 6.37
C HIS A 307 -20.25 -44.24 5.71
N GLU A 308 -21.57 -44.21 5.85
CA GLU A 308 -22.45 -43.28 5.11
C GLU A 308 -22.46 -41.83 5.63
N ASP A 309 -22.15 -41.62 6.87
CA ASP A 309 -22.21 -40.28 7.50
C ASP A 309 -20.94 -39.42 7.34
N ILE A 310 -19.91 -39.91 6.63
CA ILE A 310 -18.59 -39.27 6.64
C ILE A 310 -18.58 -37.97 5.78
N SER A 311 -19.31 -37.90 4.67
CA SER A 311 -19.24 -36.75 3.75
C SER A 311 -19.94 -35.49 4.28
N GLU A 312 -21.16 -35.66 4.85
CA GLU A 312 -21.92 -34.54 5.42
C GLU A 312 -21.28 -34.00 6.71
N ASN A 313 -20.80 -34.91 7.54
CA ASN A 313 -20.15 -34.53 8.80
C ASN A 313 -18.75 -33.92 8.61
N VAL A 314 -18.04 -34.21 7.52
CA VAL A 314 -16.77 -33.54 7.20
C VAL A 314 -17.00 -32.08 6.80
N ALA A 315 -18.02 -31.75 6.02
CA ALA A 315 -18.36 -30.38 5.65
C ALA A 315 -18.78 -29.56 6.88
N SER A 316 -19.63 -30.14 7.72
CA SER A 316 -20.07 -29.55 9.01
C SER A 316 -18.89 -29.38 9.96
N SER A 317 -18.03 -30.38 10.07
CA SER A 317 -16.83 -30.37 10.93
C SER A 317 -15.79 -29.34 10.52
N ARG A 318 -15.63 -29.07 9.22
CA ARG A 318 -14.75 -27.99 8.72
C ARG A 318 -15.20 -26.61 9.22
N LYS A 319 -16.49 -26.33 9.21
CA LYS A 319 -17.05 -25.08 9.70
C LYS A 319 -16.76 -24.88 11.21
N TYR A 320 -16.95 -25.93 11.98
CA TYR A 320 -16.73 -25.87 13.43
C TYR A 320 -15.24 -25.89 13.83
N LEU A 321 -14.35 -26.53 13.05
CA LEU A 321 -12.91 -26.42 13.25
C LEU A 321 -12.42 -24.99 13.00
N ILE A 322 -12.96 -24.33 11.97
CA ILE A 322 -12.69 -22.92 11.69
C ILE A 322 -13.27 -22.04 12.81
N ASP A 323 -14.46 -22.33 13.27
CA ASP A 323 -15.14 -21.60 14.35
C ASP A 323 -14.63 -21.97 15.75
N GLY A 324 -13.78 -22.98 15.89
CA GLY A 324 -13.17 -23.41 17.16
C GLY A 324 -14.13 -24.11 18.12
N SER A 325 -15.15 -24.82 17.62
CA SER A 325 -16.15 -25.52 18.43
C SER A 325 -15.65 -26.90 18.90
N LYS A 326 -15.63 -27.13 20.21
CA LYS A 326 -15.21 -28.41 20.83
C LYS A 326 -16.10 -29.62 20.45
N ASN A 327 -17.39 -29.40 20.22
CA ASN A 327 -18.34 -30.48 19.94
C ASN A 327 -18.05 -31.26 18.66
N VAL A 328 -17.51 -30.57 17.64
CA VAL A 328 -17.15 -31.21 16.36
C VAL A 328 -15.84 -31.99 16.47
N LEU A 329 -14.87 -31.50 17.24
CA LEU A 329 -13.63 -32.22 17.48
C LEU A 329 -13.90 -33.59 18.13
N ILE A 330 -14.80 -33.63 19.16
CA ILE A 330 -15.20 -34.86 19.81
C ILE A 330 -15.87 -35.84 18.81
N SER A 331 -16.74 -35.33 17.95
CA SER A 331 -17.43 -36.12 16.93
C SER A 331 -16.49 -36.72 15.91
N LEU A 332 -15.42 -35.99 15.52
CA LEU A 332 -14.40 -36.45 14.57
C LEU A 332 -13.45 -37.48 15.16
N VAL A 333 -13.06 -37.33 16.43
CA VAL A 333 -12.18 -38.27 17.15
C VAL A 333 -12.74 -39.69 17.18
N LYS A 334 -14.06 -39.84 17.17
CA LYS A 334 -14.76 -41.14 17.21
C LYS A 334 -14.84 -41.86 15.84
N ARG A 335 -14.18 -41.40 14.81
CA ARG A 335 -14.28 -41.95 13.45
C ARG A 335 -12.98 -42.55 12.96
N ASP A 336 -13.10 -43.66 12.25
CA ASP A 336 -12.01 -44.24 11.48
C ASP A 336 -11.51 -43.24 10.45
N ASN A 337 -10.21 -43.18 10.17
CA ASN A 337 -9.56 -42.22 9.26
C ASN A 337 -9.45 -40.75 9.76
N PHE A 338 -9.83 -40.48 11.01
CA PHE A 338 -9.78 -39.11 11.53
C PHE A 338 -8.38 -38.46 11.41
N LYS A 339 -7.30 -39.21 11.62
CA LYS A 339 -5.92 -38.74 11.51
C LYS A 339 -5.60 -38.18 10.12
N GLN A 340 -6.13 -38.83 9.08
CA GLN A 340 -5.91 -38.40 7.69
C GLN A 340 -6.62 -37.08 7.35
N TYR A 341 -7.80 -36.86 7.97
CA TYR A 341 -8.54 -35.60 7.83
C TYR A 341 -7.93 -34.50 8.64
N LEU A 342 -7.37 -34.79 9.80
CA LEU A 342 -6.72 -33.83 10.66
C LEU A 342 -5.47 -33.26 10.01
N ASP A 343 -4.58 -34.12 9.50
CA ASP A 343 -3.35 -33.70 8.83
C ASP A 343 -3.60 -32.78 7.64
N LYS A 344 -4.65 -33.07 6.86
CA LYS A 344 -5.08 -32.21 5.74
C LYS A 344 -5.66 -30.88 6.23
N SER A 345 -6.49 -30.90 7.25
CA SER A 345 -7.16 -29.70 7.81
C SER A 345 -6.16 -28.82 8.52
N ALA A 346 -5.25 -29.36 9.29
CA ALA A 346 -4.18 -28.64 9.96
C ALA A 346 -3.23 -27.95 8.96
N LYS A 347 -2.81 -28.66 7.89
CA LYS A 347 -2.00 -28.06 6.83
C LYS A 347 -2.68 -26.85 6.17
N ILE A 348 -3.97 -26.94 5.90
CA ILE A 348 -4.72 -25.86 5.25
C ILE A 348 -4.90 -24.68 6.20
N TYR A 349 -5.09 -24.94 7.46
CA TYR A 349 -5.21 -23.93 8.49
C TYR A 349 -3.91 -23.15 8.69
N TYR A 350 -2.75 -23.86 8.74
CA TYR A 350 -1.42 -23.24 8.89
C TYR A 350 -0.94 -22.49 7.65
N THR A 351 -1.38 -22.88 6.47
CA THR A 351 -0.90 -22.25 5.21
C THR A 351 -1.76 -21.08 4.74
N GLY A 352 -2.88 -20.77 5.41
CA GLY A 352 -3.79 -19.70 4.99
C GLY A 352 -4.38 -19.89 3.59
N LYS A 353 -4.26 -21.06 2.99
CA LYS A 353 -4.80 -21.34 1.66
C LYS A 353 -6.28 -21.70 1.78
N LYS A 354 -7.11 -21.01 0.98
CA LYS A 354 -8.52 -21.37 0.81
C LYS A 354 -8.63 -22.80 0.29
N PHE A 355 -9.59 -23.55 0.80
CA PHE A 355 -9.95 -24.85 0.21
C PHE A 355 -10.30 -24.68 -1.27
N PRO A 356 -9.84 -25.53 -2.15
CA PRO A 356 -10.37 -25.52 -3.51
C PRO A 356 -11.88 -25.80 -3.41
N SER A 357 -12.68 -24.91 -3.99
CA SER A 357 -14.09 -25.14 -4.24
C SER A 357 -14.22 -26.36 -5.15
N LYS A 358 -14.86 -27.38 -4.69
CA LYS A 358 -15.52 -28.33 -5.59
C LYS A 358 -16.91 -27.82 -5.86
#